data_e99b254101f884bdcc4150bc2d671505
#
_entry.id   e99b254101f884bdcc4150bc2d671505
#
_cell.length_a   1.000
_cell.length_b   1.000
_cell.length_c   1.000
_cell.angle_alpha   90.00
_cell.angle_beta   90.00
_cell.angle_gamma   90.00
#
_symmetry.space_group_name_H-M   'P 1'
#
loop_
_entity.id
_entity.type
_entity.pdbx_description
1 polymer ?
#
loop_
_entity_poly.entity_id
_entity_poly.type
_entity_poly.pdbx_seq_one_letter_code
_entity_poly.pdbx_strand_id
1 'polypeptide(L)'
;MRYSDIKLVEKRKHKTGPAGQAKAKGTMPKAKPGRTEHPLQGKLVGESTIFEDARIQHAEDIIFWEGSKGAVRAIESLKSIETGKHGDVTIKWDGSPAVIFGRDENGAFVFTDKSGFTAKGYDGKARSADDLETMLGNRPGANNPDPKKQQGYRLLIDNMKAAWTAFELATPKDYKGFFKGDMLYFDTPKIEDGRYHFTPNIVTYDVKADSPIGQRITQSTVGIVIHREVDAAGTEGPLQSGDIFQGNAVLVLPPVVTQEPPQINDEHIKELQAIVSKSAGPIDALLSNQTLTDLKLKKLPDLFYAYLNSKVDTGLTELGSDFLPFVNNKKAVSEVGKRKVADYCQQNKAGYDAMWRVVSGIMRVKDDIINQLEQQEADIKASIGPKGPAASDTHGAGGEGYVMAHPGGDIKLVPRHTFSKANRSVQR
;
A
#
# COMPACT_ATOMS: atom_id res chain seq x y z
N MET A 1 -3.55 -19.84 -14.86
CA MET A 1 -3.88 -18.46 -15.27
C MET A 1 -3.78 -17.60 -14.02
N ARG A 2 -3.00 -16.55 -14.01
CA ARG A 2 -2.76 -15.76 -12.78
C ARG A 2 -3.74 -14.61 -12.70
N TYR A 3 -4.23 -14.32 -11.51
CA TYR A 3 -5.05 -13.14 -11.23
C TYR A 3 -4.34 -11.81 -11.54
N SER A 4 -2.99 -11.80 -11.63
CA SER A 4 -2.18 -10.65 -12.02
C SER A 4 -2.49 -10.09 -13.41
N ASP A 5 -3.12 -10.88 -14.29
CA ASP A 5 -3.44 -10.46 -15.64
C ASP A 5 -4.71 -9.57 -15.72
N ILE A 6 -5.37 -9.35 -14.56
CA ILE A 6 -6.67 -8.64 -14.47
C ILE A 6 -6.50 -7.22 -13.93
N LYS A 7 -5.34 -6.59 -14.04
CA LYS A 7 -5.20 -5.19 -13.63
C LYS A 7 -5.97 -4.26 -14.54
N LEU A 8 -7.04 -3.65 -14.01
CA LEU A 8 -7.78 -2.56 -14.62
C LEU A 8 -6.86 -1.34 -14.80
N VAL A 9 -6.48 -1.08 -16.04
CA VAL A 9 -5.84 0.18 -16.42
C VAL A 9 -6.93 1.23 -16.58
N GLU A 10 -7.21 2.00 -15.56
CA GLU A 10 -8.00 3.24 -15.70
C GLU A 10 -7.21 4.27 -16.51
N LYS A 11 -7.33 4.23 -17.82
CA LYS A 11 -6.96 5.36 -18.69
C LYS A 11 -8.10 6.37 -18.66
N ARG A 12 -7.95 7.43 -17.89
CA ARG A 12 -8.79 8.63 -18.03
C ARG A 12 -8.60 9.18 -19.45
N LYS A 13 -9.58 8.96 -20.32
CA LYS A 13 -9.68 9.66 -21.60
C LYS A 13 -10.25 11.05 -21.35
N HIS A 14 -9.43 12.07 -21.48
CA HIS A 14 -9.89 13.43 -21.70
C HIS A 14 -10.58 13.48 -23.06
N LYS A 15 -11.90 13.66 -23.06
CA LYS A 15 -12.64 14.07 -24.26
C LYS A 15 -12.53 15.59 -24.37
N THR A 16 -11.77 16.05 -25.34
CA THR A 16 -11.89 17.41 -25.89
C THR A 16 -13.04 17.38 -26.90
N GLY A 17 -14.11 18.08 -26.58
CA GLY A 17 -15.20 18.37 -27.52
C GLY A 17 -15.12 19.83 -27.97
N PRO A 18 -15.59 20.15 -29.18
CA PRO A 18 -15.36 21.46 -29.81
C PRO A 18 -16.28 22.56 -29.26
N ALA A 19 -15.76 23.77 -29.31
CA ALA A 19 -16.44 24.99 -28.92
C ALA A 19 -17.70 25.25 -29.79
N GLY A 20 -18.81 25.48 -29.12
CA GLY A 20 -20.03 26.04 -29.72
C GLY A 20 -20.56 27.19 -28.86
N GLN A 21 -20.63 28.38 -29.47
CA GLN A 21 -21.15 29.59 -28.88
C GLN A 21 -22.65 29.51 -28.67
N ALA A 22 -23.16 29.97 -27.53
CA ALA A 22 -24.46 30.65 -27.48
C ALA A 22 -24.56 31.56 -26.24
N LYS A 23 -24.88 32.81 -26.50
CA LYS A 23 -25.26 33.87 -25.54
C LYS A 23 -26.67 33.61 -25.04
N ALA A 24 -26.94 33.78 -23.77
CA ALA A 24 -28.23 34.31 -23.28
C ALA A 24 -28.13 34.86 -21.83
N LYS A 25 -28.82 35.95 -21.67
CA LYS A 25 -28.93 36.89 -20.57
C LYS A 25 -29.60 36.33 -19.28
N GLY A 26 -29.08 36.78 -18.15
CA GLY A 26 -29.84 37.38 -17.07
C GLY A 26 -30.80 36.51 -16.24
N THR A 27 -30.46 36.37 -14.98
CA THR A 27 -31.30 36.77 -13.79
C THR A 27 -30.57 36.39 -12.51
N MET A 28 -30.53 37.29 -11.54
CA MET A 28 -29.95 37.06 -10.21
C MET A 28 -30.79 36.05 -9.41
N PRO A 29 -30.19 35.14 -8.67
CA PRO A 29 -30.89 34.35 -7.69
C PRO A 29 -30.79 34.97 -6.29
N LYS A 30 -31.95 34.92 -5.61
CA LYS A 30 -32.22 35.35 -4.25
C LYS A 30 -31.32 34.73 -3.19
N ALA A 31 -31.02 35.53 -2.15
CA ALA A 31 -30.33 35.14 -0.93
C ALA A 31 -31.01 33.95 -0.23
N LYS A 32 -30.21 32.98 0.23
CA LYS A 32 -30.63 31.90 1.12
C LYS A 32 -30.43 32.31 2.59
N PRO A 33 -31.31 31.89 3.51
CA PRO A 33 -31.26 32.29 4.90
C PRO A 33 -30.12 31.62 5.67
N GLY A 34 -29.69 32.32 6.72
CA GLY A 34 -28.50 32.05 7.50
C GLY A 34 -28.46 30.68 8.16
N ARG A 35 -27.25 30.15 8.14
CA ARG A 35 -26.83 28.98 8.89
C ARG A 35 -26.31 29.46 10.24
N THR A 36 -26.98 29.06 11.30
CA THR A 36 -26.55 29.27 12.69
C THR A 36 -25.24 28.57 12.96
N GLU A 37 -24.23 29.35 13.30
CA GLU A 37 -22.93 28.83 13.76
C GLU A 37 -23.07 28.26 15.17
N HIS A 38 -22.67 27.02 15.38
CA HIS A 38 -22.41 26.44 16.67
C HIS A 38 -21.04 26.88 17.20
N PRO A 39 -20.98 27.49 18.40
CA PRO A 39 -19.71 27.86 19.00
C PRO A 39 -19.16 26.63 19.74
N LEU A 40 -18.10 26.03 19.24
CA LEU A 40 -17.08 25.27 19.94
C LEU A 40 -16.21 24.50 18.90
N GLN A 41 -15.42 25.27 18.15
CA GLN A 41 -14.22 24.72 17.54
C GLN A 41 -13.06 25.67 17.85
N GLY A 42 -12.33 25.31 18.88
CA GLY A 42 -11.02 25.89 19.13
C GLY A 42 -10.14 25.73 17.89
N LYS A 43 -9.66 26.85 17.36
CA LYS A 43 -8.63 26.88 16.33
C LYS A 43 -7.39 26.17 16.86
N LEU A 44 -7.18 24.94 16.48
CA LEU A 44 -5.85 24.36 16.34
C LEU A 44 -5.31 24.85 15.01
N VAL A 45 -4.51 25.89 15.06
CA VAL A 45 -3.63 26.31 13.96
C VAL A 45 -2.47 25.33 13.95
N GLY A 46 -2.36 24.55 12.88
CA GLY A 46 -1.23 23.69 12.64
C GLY A 46 -1.64 22.41 11.90
N GLU A 47 -1.26 22.35 10.64
CA GLU A 47 -1.03 21.12 9.90
C GLU A 47 -2.22 20.23 9.58
N SER A 48 -3.07 20.66 8.66
CA SER A 48 -3.74 19.71 7.79
C SER A 48 -2.87 19.47 6.54
N THR A 49 -1.86 18.67 6.65
CA THR A 49 -1.35 17.93 5.51
C THR A 49 -2.43 16.93 5.17
N ILE A 50 -3.06 17.12 4.03
CA ILE A 50 -4.02 16.19 3.45
C ILE A 50 -3.28 14.88 3.26
N PHE A 51 -3.46 13.95 4.18
CA PHE A 51 -3.14 12.55 3.97
C PHE A 51 -4.21 12.00 3.02
N GLU A 52 -4.00 12.21 1.72
CA GLU A 52 -4.62 11.35 0.72
C GLU A 52 -4.18 9.93 1.04
N ASP A 53 -5.12 9.08 1.47
CA ASP A 53 -4.93 7.67 1.82
C ASP A 53 -3.66 7.47 2.65
N ALA A 54 -3.78 7.11 3.92
CA ALA A 54 -2.65 6.73 4.78
C ALA A 54 -1.98 5.47 4.22
N ARG A 55 -1.27 5.62 3.09
CA ARG A 55 -0.46 4.56 2.50
C ARG A 55 0.66 4.29 3.47
N ILE A 56 0.77 3.04 3.89
CA ILE A 56 1.93 2.58 4.64
C ILE A 56 3.18 2.96 3.83
N GLN A 57 4.07 3.77 4.41
CA GLN A 57 5.24 4.32 3.71
C GLN A 57 6.47 3.42 3.91
N HIS A 58 7.39 3.43 2.96
CA HIS A 58 8.73 2.90 3.23
C HIS A 58 9.45 3.81 4.23
N ALA A 59 10.26 3.22 5.12
CA ALA A 59 10.98 3.97 6.14
C ALA A 59 11.83 5.11 5.55
N GLU A 60 12.51 4.84 4.44
CA GLU A 60 13.36 5.81 3.76
C GLU A 60 12.62 6.95 3.06
N ASP A 61 11.33 6.79 2.78
CA ASP A 61 10.55 7.82 2.07
C ASP A 61 10.03 8.92 3.01
N ILE A 62 9.91 8.62 4.29
CA ILE A 62 9.28 9.50 5.29
C ILE A 62 9.96 10.86 5.34
N ILE A 63 11.29 10.89 5.18
CA ILE A 63 12.09 12.13 5.20
C ILE A 63 11.63 13.14 4.14
N PHE A 64 11.15 12.69 2.98
CA PHE A 64 10.78 13.61 1.88
C PHE A 64 9.62 14.55 2.25
N TRP A 65 8.73 14.10 3.12
CA TRP A 65 7.55 14.88 3.53
C TRP A 65 7.64 15.43 4.95
N GLU A 66 8.39 14.78 5.83
CA GLU A 66 8.48 15.14 7.24
C GLU A 66 9.86 15.74 7.64
N GLY A 67 10.80 15.85 6.69
CA GLY A 67 12.12 16.40 6.94
C GLY A 67 12.92 15.61 7.96
N SER A 68 13.71 16.33 8.78
CA SER A 68 14.56 15.72 9.80
C SER A 68 13.76 14.94 10.86
N LYS A 69 12.54 15.39 11.19
CA LYS A 69 11.64 14.67 12.12
C LYS A 69 11.24 13.32 11.56
N GLY A 70 10.92 13.25 10.27
CA GLY A 70 10.64 12.01 9.59
C GLY A 70 11.81 11.03 9.58
N ALA A 71 13.02 11.55 9.37
CA ALA A 71 14.24 10.76 9.47
C ALA A 71 14.44 10.16 10.87
N VAL A 72 14.26 10.99 11.92
CA VAL A 72 14.33 10.52 13.33
C VAL A 72 13.29 9.43 13.57
N ARG A 73 12.04 9.68 13.18
CA ARG A 73 10.96 8.71 13.32
C ARG A 73 11.27 7.37 12.63
N ALA A 74 11.78 7.41 11.40
CA ALA A 74 12.18 6.22 10.67
C ALA A 74 13.28 5.43 11.38
N ILE A 75 14.32 6.13 11.85
CA ILE A 75 15.46 5.51 12.55
C ILE A 75 15.01 4.90 13.90
N GLU A 76 14.22 5.62 14.68
CA GLU A 76 13.68 5.14 15.95
C GLU A 76 12.75 3.92 15.75
N SER A 77 11.94 3.97 14.73
CA SER A 77 11.07 2.85 14.37
C SER A 77 11.88 1.61 14.02
N LEU A 78 12.90 1.71 13.16
CA LEU A 78 13.77 0.59 12.83
C LEU A 78 14.48 0.05 14.08
N LYS A 79 15.01 0.94 14.93
CA LYS A 79 15.66 0.55 16.19
C LYS A 79 14.71 -0.18 17.14
N SER A 80 13.44 0.18 17.16
CA SER A 80 12.47 -0.39 18.06
C SER A 80 12.13 -1.87 17.77
N ILE A 81 12.42 -2.34 16.57
CA ILE A 81 12.20 -3.74 16.18
C ILE A 81 12.95 -4.70 17.11
N GLU A 82 14.18 -4.37 17.49
CA GLU A 82 15.03 -5.19 18.37
C GLU A 82 14.41 -5.42 19.75
N THR A 83 13.64 -4.46 20.24
CA THR A 83 13.12 -4.51 21.61
C THR A 83 11.74 -5.14 21.72
N GLY A 84 11.07 -5.43 20.61
CA GLY A 84 9.68 -5.91 20.59
C GLY A 84 8.66 -4.94 21.22
N LYS A 85 9.08 -3.70 21.56
CA LYS A 85 8.25 -2.72 22.30
C LYS A 85 7.29 -1.93 21.44
N HIS A 86 7.41 -2.03 20.13
CA HIS A 86 6.57 -1.29 19.18
C HIS A 86 5.88 -2.26 18.28
N GLY A 87 4.66 -2.62 18.56
CA GLY A 87 3.82 -3.41 17.69
C GLY A 87 4.51 -4.52 16.88
N ASP A 88 3.75 -5.44 16.44
CA ASP A 88 4.28 -6.62 15.78
C ASP A 88 4.90 -6.29 14.41
N VAL A 89 6.01 -6.92 14.07
CA VAL A 89 6.49 -7.02 12.69
C VAL A 89 5.73 -8.17 12.03
N THR A 90 4.99 -7.87 11.00
CA THR A 90 4.10 -8.83 10.35
C THR A 90 4.49 -9.07 8.90
N ILE A 91 4.28 -10.29 8.43
CA ILE A 91 4.44 -10.61 7.00
C ILE A 91 3.44 -9.78 6.21
N LYS A 92 3.92 -9.08 5.19
CA LYS A 92 3.08 -8.35 4.26
C LYS A 92 2.59 -9.31 3.17
N TRP A 93 1.32 -9.66 3.26
CA TRP A 93 0.69 -10.50 2.24
C TRP A 93 0.37 -9.71 0.96
N ASP A 94 0.66 -10.30 -0.19
CA ASP A 94 0.33 -9.76 -1.53
C ASP A 94 -0.90 -10.50 -2.09
N GLY A 95 -2.06 -10.14 -1.60
CA GLY A 95 -3.33 -10.74 -2.04
C GLY A 95 -4.02 -9.96 -3.17
N SER A 96 -4.95 -10.61 -3.87
CA SER A 96 -5.75 -10.00 -4.93
C SER A 96 -7.02 -10.82 -5.21
N PRO A 97 -8.18 -10.18 -5.40
CA PRO A 97 -8.45 -8.73 -5.31
C PRO A 97 -8.54 -8.23 -3.88
N ALA A 98 -8.43 -6.90 -3.72
CA ALA A 98 -8.80 -6.24 -2.48
C ALA A 98 -10.33 -6.23 -2.34
N VAL A 99 -10.83 -6.73 -1.21
CA VAL A 99 -12.26 -6.82 -0.91
C VAL A 99 -12.63 -6.08 0.37
N ILE A 100 -13.90 -5.69 0.44
CA ILE A 100 -14.53 -5.16 1.65
C ILE A 100 -15.75 -6.00 1.92
N PHE A 101 -15.87 -6.50 3.16
CA PHE A 101 -16.98 -7.35 3.58
C PHE A 101 -17.36 -7.09 5.05
N GLY A 102 -18.58 -7.41 5.40
CA GLY A 102 -19.08 -7.22 6.76
C GLY A 102 -20.59 -7.05 6.79
N ARG A 103 -21.11 -6.38 7.83
CA ARG A 103 -22.55 -6.12 7.94
C ARG A 103 -22.83 -4.64 8.09
N ASP A 104 -23.86 -4.16 7.40
CA ASP A 104 -24.32 -2.78 7.52
C ASP A 104 -25.12 -2.59 8.83
N GLU A 105 -25.55 -1.35 9.09
CA GLU A 105 -26.29 -0.98 10.29
C GLU A 105 -27.58 -1.78 10.48
N ASN A 106 -28.18 -2.26 9.39
CA ASN A 106 -29.39 -3.10 9.41
C ASN A 106 -29.07 -4.61 9.58
N GLY A 107 -27.78 -4.99 9.64
CA GLY A 107 -27.33 -6.36 9.75
C GLY A 107 -27.25 -7.11 8.42
N ALA A 108 -27.54 -6.45 7.31
CA ALA A 108 -27.40 -7.05 5.99
C ALA A 108 -25.92 -7.28 5.68
N PHE A 109 -25.59 -8.50 5.22
CA PHE A 109 -24.23 -8.82 4.82
C PHE A 109 -23.89 -8.15 3.49
N VAL A 110 -22.66 -7.68 3.37
CA VAL A 110 -22.10 -7.02 2.19
C VAL A 110 -20.76 -7.64 1.87
N PHE A 111 -20.53 -7.93 0.60
CA PHE A 111 -19.24 -8.41 0.10
C PHE A 111 -19.00 -7.81 -1.28
N THR A 112 -17.91 -7.07 -1.44
CA THR A 112 -17.58 -6.36 -2.68
C THR A 112 -16.09 -6.15 -2.81
N ASP A 113 -15.63 -5.73 -3.98
CA ASP A 113 -14.27 -5.22 -4.10
C ASP A 113 -14.19 -3.75 -3.63
N LYS A 114 -12.97 -3.27 -3.38
CA LYS A 114 -12.74 -1.89 -2.93
C LYS A 114 -13.41 -0.85 -3.84
N SER A 115 -13.33 -1.03 -5.15
CA SER A 115 -13.89 -0.08 -6.12
C SER A 115 -15.42 -0.02 -6.07
N GLY A 116 -16.09 -1.14 -5.81
CA GLY A 116 -17.53 -1.21 -5.65
C GLY A 116 -18.00 -0.49 -4.39
N PHE A 117 -17.32 -0.71 -3.28
CA PHE A 117 -17.71 -0.14 -2.00
C PHE A 117 -17.70 1.39 -1.98
N THR A 118 -16.74 2.02 -2.68
CA THR A 118 -16.56 3.48 -2.72
C THR A 118 -17.12 4.15 -3.97
N ALA A 119 -17.86 3.42 -4.82
CA ALA A 119 -18.40 3.95 -6.07
C ALA A 119 -19.37 5.11 -5.82
N LYS A 120 -19.18 6.22 -6.54
CA LYS A 120 -20.06 7.39 -6.47
C LYS A 120 -21.37 7.14 -7.21
N GLY A 121 -22.49 7.49 -6.59
CA GLY A 121 -23.82 7.40 -7.20
C GLY A 121 -24.39 5.99 -7.31
N TYR A 122 -23.70 5.01 -6.77
CA TYR A 122 -24.13 3.64 -6.66
C TYR A 122 -23.77 3.12 -5.25
N ASP A 123 -24.73 2.52 -4.59
CA ASP A 123 -24.47 1.82 -3.34
C ASP A 123 -23.79 0.48 -3.69
N GLY A 124 -22.52 0.50 -3.98
CA GLY A 124 -21.71 -0.64 -4.40
C GLY A 124 -21.60 -1.79 -3.39
N LYS A 125 -22.40 -1.72 -2.34
CA LYS A 125 -22.49 -2.72 -1.27
C LYS A 125 -23.42 -3.85 -1.73
N ALA A 126 -22.90 -4.73 -2.59
CA ALA A 126 -23.65 -5.91 -3.00
C ALA A 126 -24.11 -6.73 -1.78
N ARG A 127 -25.42 -6.94 -1.65
CA ARG A 127 -26.07 -7.60 -0.52
C ARG A 127 -26.54 -9.02 -0.83
N SER A 128 -26.21 -9.49 -2.01
CA SER A 128 -26.39 -10.88 -2.44
C SER A 128 -25.31 -11.27 -3.43
N ALA A 129 -25.13 -12.57 -3.65
CA ALA A 129 -24.22 -13.08 -4.65
C ALA A 129 -24.62 -12.62 -6.07
N ASP A 130 -25.89 -12.44 -6.34
CA ASP A 130 -26.42 -11.97 -7.63
C ASP A 130 -26.21 -10.47 -7.81
N ASP A 131 -26.32 -9.67 -6.74
CA ASP A 131 -25.96 -8.24 -6.78
C ASP A 131 -24.47 -8.09 -7.11
N LEU A 132 -23.61 -8.92 -6.49
CA LEU A 132 -22.16 -8.91 -6.74
C LEU A 132 -21.86 -9.26 -8.20
N GLU A 133 -22.48 -10.32 -8.73
CA GLU A 133 -22.35 -10.72 -10.14
C GLU A 133 -22.79 -9.59 -11.08
N THR A 134 -23.95 -8.98 -10.81
CA THR A 134 -24.48 -7.87 -11.61
C THR A 134 -23.54 -6.67 -11.57
N MET A 135 -23.05 -6.29 -10.39
CA MET A 135 -22.14 -5.18 -10.21
C MET A 135 -20.83 -5.38 -10.98
N LEU A 136 -20.20 -6.53 -10.82
CA LEU A 136 -18.93 -6.84 -11.47
C LEU A 136 -19.10 -7.08 -12.97
N GLY A 137 -20.21 -7.72 -13.38
CA GLY A 137 -20.54 -8.01 -14.78
C GLY A 137 -20.76 -6.76 -15.64
N ASN A 138 -21.16 -5.65 -15.02
CA ASN A 138 -21.35 -4.37 -15.71
C ASN A 138 -20.04 -3.58 -15.90
N ARG A 139 -18.91 -4.08 -15.42
CA ARG A 139 -17.62 -3.40 -15.55
C ARG A 139 -16.93 -3.66 -16.88
N PRO A 140 -16.03 -2.76 -17.31
CA PRO A 140 -15.26 -2.94 -18.55
C PRO A 140 -14.48 -4.26 -18.63
N GLY A 141 -14.04 -4.82 -17.48
CA GLY A 141 -13.34 -6.10 -17.41
C GLY A 141 -14.18 -7.27 -17.92
N ALA A 142 -15.47 -7.30 -17.60
CA ALA A 142 -16.40 -8.33 -18.06
C ALA A 142 -16.66 -8.29 -19.57
N ASN A 143 -16.46 -7.12 -20.18
CA ASN A 143 -16.64 -6.86 -21.60
C ASN A 143 -15.32 -6.52 -22.29
N ASN A 144 -14.21 -7.05 -21.81
CA ASN A 144 -12.89 -6.79 -22.39
C ASN A 144 -12.83 -7.36 -23.81
N PRO A 145 -12.31 -6.58 -24.81
CA PRO A 145 -12.19 -7.06 -26.20
C PRO A 145 -11.17 -8.21 -26.35
N ASP A 146 -10.24 -8.37 -25.41
CA ASP A 146 -9.34 -9.52 -25.35
C ASP A 146 -10.07 -10.71 -24.69
N PRO A 147 -10.34 -11.81 -25.43
CA PRO A 147 -11.08 -12.95 -24.91
C PRO A 147 -10.45 -13.59 -23.66
N LYS A 148 -9.13 -13.62 -23.57
CA LYS A 148 -8.41 -14.19 -22.42
C LYS A 148 -8.64 -13.34 -21.17
N LYS A 149 -8.56 -12.02 -21.31
CA LYS A 149 -8.83 -11.09 -20.20
C LYS A 149 -10.28 -11.12 -19.78
N GLN A 150 -11.19 -11.20 -20.74
CA GLN A 150 -12.62 -11.34 -20.47
C GLN A 150 -12.90 -12.64 -19.70
N GLN A 151 -12.35 -13.77 -20.15
CA GLN A 151 -12.51 -15.07 -19.47
C GLN A 151 -11.95 -15.05 -18.05
N GLY A 152 -10.73 -14.48 -17.86
CA GLY A 152 -10.16 -14.35 -16.53
C GLY A 152 -11.00 -13.49 -15.59
N TYR A 153 -11.59 -12.40 -16.11
CA TYR A 153 -12.48 -11.57 -15.31
C TYR A 153 -13.79 -12.25 -14.94
N ARG A 154 -14.37 -13.05 -15.86
CA ARG A 154 -15.56 -13.87 -15.56
C ARG A 154 -15.27 -14.92 -14.49
N LEU A 155 -14.12 -15.61 -14.58
CA LEU A 155 -13.71 -16.54 -13.53
C LEU A 155 -13.56 -15.84 -12.16
N LEU A 156 -13.06 -14.59 -12.13
CA LEU A 156 -13.04 -13.81 -10.91
C LEU A 156 -14.45 -13.57 -10.35
N ILE A 157 -15.41 -13.22 -11.21
CA ILE A 157 -16.83 -13.03 -10.80
C ILE A 157 -17.37 -14.32 -10.19
N ASP A 158 -17.18 -15.45 -10.87
CA ASP A 158 -17.65 -16.75 -10.42
C ASP A 158 -17.05 -17.12 -9.05
N ASN A 159 -15.77 -16.91 -8.88
CA ASN A 159 -15.07 -17.16 -7.63
C ASN A 159 -15.55 -16.25 -6.48
N MET A 160 -15.72 -14.97 -6.75
CA MET A 160 -16.24 -14.00 -5.78
C MET A 160 -17.68 -14.34 -5.37
N LYS A 161 -18.50 -14.76 -6.34
CA LYS A 161 -19.88 -15.20 -6.10
C LYS A 161 -19.90 -16.48 -5.25
N ALA A 162 -19.06 -17.46 -5.56
CA ALA A 162 -18.94 -18.70 -4.79
C ALA A 162 -18.48 -18.44 -3.34
N ALA A 163 -17.57 -17.49 -3.15
CA ALA A 163 -17.07 -17.11 -1.82
C ALA A 163 -18.11 -16.37 -0.96
N TRP A 164 -19.12 -15.73 -1.57
CA TRP A 164 -20.14 -14.94 -0.87
C TRP A 164 -20.70 -15.65 0.37
N THR A 165 -21.26 -16.84 0.16
CA THR A 165 -21.93 -17.60 1.23
C THR A 165 -20.98 -17.97 2.35
N ALA A 166 -19.73 -18.33 2.03
CA ALA A 166 -18.72 -18.65 3.04
C ALA A 166 -18.41 -17.45 3.92
N PHE A 167 -18.22 -16.27 3.33
CA PHE A 167 -17.97 -15.03 4.07
C PHE A 167 -19.18 -14.58 4.88
N GLU A 168 -20.40 -14.73 4.35
CA GLU A 168 -21.63 -14.40 5.09
C GLU A 168 -21.78 -15.24 6.34
N LEU A 169 -21.53 -16.55 6.22
CA LEU A 169 -21.60 -17.49 7.36
C LEU A 169 -20.49 -17.26 8.38
N ALA A 170 -19.30 -16.89 7.92
CA ALA A 170 -18.16 -16.61 8.80
C ALA A 170 -18.31 -15.30 9.57
N THR A 171 -19.06 -14.33 9.06
CA THR A 171 -19.22 -13.02 9.69
C THR A 171 -20.39 -13.04 10.69
N PRO A 172 -20.15 -12.79 12.01
CA PRO A 172 -21.18 -12.84 13.04
C PRO A 172 -22.40 -11.98 12.68
N LYS A 173 -23.61 -12.45 13.00
CA LYS A 173 -24.87 -11.76 12.67
C LYS A 173 -25.07 -10.44 13.44
N ASP A 174 -24.49 -10.35 14.61
CA ASP A 174 -24.55 -9.18 15.51
C ASP A 174 -23.43 -8.18 15.24
N TYR A 175 -22.43 -8.53 14.43
CA TYR A 175 -21.38 -7.58 14.06
C TYR A 175 -21.93 -6.43 13.19
N LYS A 176 -21.43 -5.24 13.42
CA LYS A 176 -21.74 -4.01 12.65
C LYS A 176 -20.43 -3.36 12.23
N GLY A 177 -20.21 -3.20 10.94
CA GLY A 177 -18.99 -2.66 10.35
C GLY A 177 -18.47 -3.53 9.23
N PHE A 178 -17.34 -3.15 8.68
CA PHE A 178 -16.75 -3.83 7.54
C PHE A 178 -15.27 -4.06 7.76
N PHE A 179 -14.75 -5.08 7.12
CA PHE A 179 -13.33 -5.39 7.04
C PHE A 179 -12.83 -5.18 5.61
N LYS A 180 -11.62 -4.67 5.50
CA LYS A 180 -10.90 -4.62 4.23
C LYS A 180 -9.73 -5.59 4.29
N GLY A 181 -9.61 -6.39 3.25
CA GLY A 181 -8.53 -7.37 3.12
C GLY A 181 -8.24 -7.71 1.66
N ASP A 182 -7.25 -8.57 1.47
CA ASP A 182 -6.82 -9.04 0.17
C ASP A 182 -6.99 -10.56 0.09
N MET A 183 -7.67 -11.03 -0.96
CA MET A 183 -7.91 -12.46 -1.17
C MET A 183 -6.60 -13.20 -1.41
N LEU A 184 -6.42 -14.34 -0.75
CA LEU A 184 -5.25 -15.20 -0.88
C LEU A 184 -5.53 -16.37 -1.84
N TYR A 185 -6.68 -16.99 -1.71
CA TYR A 185 -7.12 -18.06 -2.61
C TYR A 185 -8.65 -18.20 -2.55
N PHE A 186 -9.22 -18.79 -3.61
CA PHE A 186 -10.66 -19.09 -3.74
C PHE A 186 -10.95 -20.59 -3.69
N ASP A 187 -9.93 -21.42 -3.73
CA ASP A 187 -9.98 -22.86 -3.54
C ASP A 187 -8.82 -23.27 -2.64
N THR A 188 -9.01 -24.28 -1.79
CA THR A 188 -7.93 -24.78 -0.91
C THR A 188 -6.68 -25.09 -1.74
N PRO A 189 -5.53 -24.48 -1.42
CA PRO A 189 -4.30 -24.73 -2.14
C PRO A 189 -3.87 -26.19 -2.08
N LYS A 190 -3.16 -26.68 -3.09
CA LYS A 190 -2.62 -28.04 -3.10
C LYS A 190 -1.40 -28.14 -2.20
N ILE A 191 -1.24 -29.35 -1.60
CA ILE A 191 -0.03 -29.70 -0.88
C ILE A 191 0.97 -30.35 -1.85
N GLU A 192 2.18 -29.81 -1.87
CA GLU A 192 3.34 -30.39 -2.55
C GLU A 192 4.49 -30.41 -1.54
N ASP A 193 5.19 -31.54 -1.39
CA ASP A 193 6.31 -31.72 -0.45
C ASP A 193 6.00 -31.27 1.01
N GLY A 194 4.78 -31.53 1.49
CA GLY A 194 4.33 -31.18 2.84
C GLY A 194 4.03 -29.69 3.05
N ARG A 195 3.90 -28.91 1.97
CA ARG A 195 3.63 -27.47 2.01
C ARG A 195 2.50 -27.10 1.05
N TYR A 196 1.75 -26.08 1.44
CA TYR A 196 0.77 -25.42 0.57
C TYR A 196 1.46 -24.37 -0.28
N HIS A 197 1.19 -24.38 -1.60
CA HIS A 197 1.72 -23.40 -2.54
C HIS A 197 0.58 -22.62 -3.18
N PHE A 198 0.60 -21.30 -3.07
CA PHE A 198 -0.38 -20.42 -3.72
C PHE A 198 0.21 -19.05 -4.07
N THR A 199 -0.26 -18.50 -5.18
CA THR A 199 0.22 -17.22 -5.74
C THR A 199 -0.98 -16.30 -5.98
N PRO A 200 -1.43 -15.55 -4.97
CA PRO A 200 -2.62 -14.70 -5.12
C PRO A 200 -2.40 -13.54 -6.08
N ASN A 201 -1.21 -13.00 -6.16
CA ASN A 201 -0.84 -11.92 -7.09
C ASN A 201 0.53 -12.21 -7.72
N ILE A 202 1.61 -11.56 -7.27
CA ILE A 202 2.96 -11.79 -7.80
C ILE A 202 3.85 -12.59 -6.84
N VAL A 203 3.47 -12.65 -5.57
CA VAL A 203 4.18 -13.40 -4.53
C VAL A 203 3.61 -14.80 -4.43
N THR A 204 4.48 -15.80 -4.44
CA THR A 204 4.16 -17.18 -4.11
C THR A 204 4.42 -17.39 -2.63
N TYR A 205 3.42 -17.90 -1.94
CA TYR A 205 3.52 -18.31 -0.54
C TYR A 205 3.65 -19.82 -0.46
N ASP A 206 4.50 -20.24 0.46
CA ASP A 206 4.87 -21.61 0.73
C ASP A 206 4.71 -21.83 2.25
N VAL A 207 3.62 -22.50 2.65
CA VAL A 207 3.19 -22.65 4.04
C VAL A 207 3.30 -24.10 4.45
N LYS A 208 4.03 -24.42 5.54
CA LYS A 208 4.11 -25.76 6.09
C LYS A 208 2.71 -26.28 6.43
N ALA A 209 2.34 -27.47 5.95
CA ALA A 209 1.02 -28.03 6.15
C ALA A 209 0.72 -28.39 7.61
N ASP A 210 1.76 -28.74 8.38
CA ASP A 210 1.68 -29.08 9.81
C ASP A 210 1.77 -27.85 10.73
N SER A 211 2.03 -26.66 10.19
CA SER A 211 2.01 -25.42 10.97
C SER A 211 0.58 -25.05 11.41
N PRO A 212 0.42 -24.19 12.44
CA PRO A 212 -0.91 -23.72 12.84
C PRO A 212 -1.72 -23.09 11.72
N ILE A 213 -1.06 -22.34 10.82
CA ILE A 213 -1.71 -21.74 9.63
C ILE A 213 -2.02 -22.80 8.61
N GLY A 214 -1.09 -23.75 8.34
CA GLY A 214 -1.31 -24.85 7.40
C GLY A 214 -2.50 -25.72 7.80
N GLN A 215 -2.67 -26.03 9.07
CA GLN A 215 -3.83 -26.77 9.57
C GLN A 215 -5.15 -26.01 9.34
N ARG A 216 -5.14 -24.68 9.45
CA ARG A 216 -6.31 -23.86 9.14
C ARG A 216 -6.57 -23.80 7.64
N ILE A 217 -5.53 -23.78 6.78
CA ILE A 217 -5.68 -23.86 5.32
C ILE A 217 -6.38 -25.17 4.94
N THR A 218 -6.02 -26.30 5.57
CA THR A 218 -6.63 -27.61 5.31
C THR A 218 -8.16 -27.59 5.48
N GLN A 219 -8.68 -26.78 6.38
CA GLN A 219 -10.09 -26.73 6.76
C GLN A 219 -10.87 -25.66 5.98
N SER A 220 -10.19 -24.80 5.23
CA SER A 220 -10.79 -23.64 4.56
C SER A 220 -10.92 -23.86 3.06
N THR A 221 -11.98 -23.31 2.47
CA THR A 221 -12.16 -23.26 1.02
C THR A 221 -11.66 -21.96 0.43
N VAL A 222 -11.71 -20.87 1.19
CA VAL A 222 -11.23 -19.55 0.76
C VAL A 222 -10.31 -18.95 1.82
N GLY A 223 -9.35 -18.14 1.41
CA GLY A 223 -8.42 -17.45 2.31
C GLY A 223 -8.36 -15.96 2.03
N ILE A 224 -8.30 -15.19 3.10
CA ILE A 224 -8.15 -13.74 3.08
C ILE A 224 -7.21 -13.27 4.18
N VAL A 225 -6.41 -12.25 3.91
CA VAL A 225 -5.76 -11.47 4.94
C VAL A 225 -6.52 -10.16 5.14
N ILE A 226 -6.86 -9.82 6.38
CA ILE A 226 -7.55 -8.57 6.73
C ILE A 226 -6.54 -7.56 7.26
N HIS A 227 -6.67 -6.30 6.86
CA HIS A 227 -5.72 -5.24 7.20
C HIS A 227 -6.34 -4.10 7.99
N ARG A 228 -7.61 -3.80 7.75
CA ARG A 228 -8.31 -2.62 8.29
C ARG A 228 -9.77 -2.93 8.59
N GLU A 229 -10.32 -2.19 9.53
CA GLU A 229 -11.75 -1.98 9.63
C GLU A 229 -12.16 -0.79 8.78
N VAL A 230 -13.39 -0.79 8.30
CA VAL A 230 -13.93 0.24 7.41
C VAL A 230 -15.31 0.63 7.89
N ASP A 231 -15.57 1.93 7.99
CA ASP A 231 -16.90 2.43 8.33
C ASP A 231 -17.86 2.44 7.11
N ALA A 232 -19.11 2.77 7.34
CA ALA A 232 -20.14 2.84 6.29
C ALA A 232 -19.83 3.89 5.20
N ALA A 233 -19.00 4.89 5.50
CA ALA A 233 -18.56 5.93 4.57
C ALA A 233 -17.32 5.52 3.76
N GLY A 234 -16.70 4.40 4.10
CA GLY A 234 -15.46 3.92 3.47
C GLY A 234 -14.19 4.43 4.13
N THR A 235 -14.27 5.02 5.34
CA THR A 235 -13.09 5.46 6.08
C THR A 235 -12.40 4.27 6.71
N GLU A 236 -11.10 4.14 6.49
CA GLU A 236 -10.29 3.04 6.99
C GLU A 236 -9.74 3.35 8.39
N GLY A 237 -9.88 2.40 9.32
CA GLY A 237 -9.33 2.42 10.67
C GLY A 237 -8.42 1.21 10.96
N PRO A 238 -7.72 1.21 12.10
CA PRO A 238 -6.92 0.06 12.52
C PRO A 238 -7.82 -1.16 12.77
N LEU A 239 -7.28 -2.35 12.51
CA LEU A 239 -7.95 -3.61 12.80
C LEU A 239 -8.01 -3.83 14.32
N GLN A 240 -9.21 -4.01 14.87
CA GLN A 240 -9.43 -4.25 16.30
C GLN A 240 -10.09 -5.62 16.58
N SER A 241 -10.87 -6.12 15.64
CA SER A 241 -11.75 -7.29 15.82
C SER A 241 -11.40 -8.43 14.85
N GLY A 242 -10.12 -8.72 14.67
CA GLY A 242 -9.65 -9.69 13.66
C GLY A 242 -9.98 -11.18 13.94
N ASP A 243 -10.45 -11.50 15.12
CA ASP A 243 -10.68 -12.88 15.62
C ASP A 243 -12.16 -13.24 15.81
N ILE A 244 -13.07 -12.39 15.36
CA ILE A 244 -14.52 -12.60 15.57
C ILE A 244 -15.14 -13.63 14.62
N PHE A 245 -14.44 -14.07 13.59
CA PHE A 245 -14.98 -14.89 12.52
C PHE A 245 -15.32 -16.32 12.96
N GLN A 246 -16.42 -16.87 12.44
CA GLN A 246 -16.96 -18.15 12.85
C GLN A 246 -16.74 -19.23 11.78
N GLY A 247 -16.56 -20.46 12.23
CA GLY A 247 -16.36 -21.62 11.36
C GLY A 247 -14.97 -21.63 10.70
N ASN A 248 -14.76 -22.61 9.82
CA ASN A 248 -13.45 -22.86 9.20
C ASN A 248 -13.45 -22.68 7.67
N ALA A 249 -14.61 -22.47 7.05
CA ALA A 249 -14.72 -22.35 5.59
C ALA A 249 -13.94 -21.17 5.01
N VAL A 250 -13.81 -20.09 5.79
CA VAL A 250 -12.98 -18.92 5.44
C VAL A 250 -11.79 -18.87 6.37
N LEU A 251 -10.59 -18.98 5.81
CA LEU A 251 -9.38 -18.64 6.52
C LEU A 251 -9.24 -17.13 6.58
N VAL A 252 -9.57 -16.52 7.70
CA VAL A 252 -9.26 -15.11 7.95
C VAL A 252 -7.93 -15.03 8.69
N LEU A 253 -6.93 -14.45 8.05
CA LEU A 253 -5.63 -14.20 8.67
C LEU A 253 -5.59 -12.76 9.17
N PRO A 254 -5.29 -12.53 10.44
CA PRO A 254 -4.72 -11.28 10.89
C PRO A 254 -3.30 -11.17 10.33
N PRO A 255 -2.66 -9.99 10.40
CA PRO A 255 -1.24 -9.88 10.11
C PRO A 255 -0.44 -10.91 10.94
N VAL A 256 0.41 -11.69 10.28
CA VAL A 256 1.19 -12.75 10.94
C VAL A 256 2.46 -12.15 11.54
N VAL A 257 2.63 -12.29 12.84
CA VAL A 257 3.80 -11.79 13.58
C VAL A 257 5.03 -12.64 13.30
N THR A 258 6.18 -12.00 13.11
CA THR A 258 7.48 -12.68 13.00
C THR A 258 7.94 -13.20 14.35
N GLN A 259 8.64 -14.34 14.38
CA GLN A 259 8.90 -15.09 15.62
C GLN A 259 10.04 -14.49 16.47
N GLU A 260 11.09 -13.97 15.84
CA GLU A 260 12.23 -13.41 16.56
C GLU A 260 12.60 -12.01 16.07
N PRO A 261 12.90 -11.09 16.99
CA PRO A 261 13.32 -9.75 16.59
C PRO A 261 14.71 -9.79 15.94
N PRO A 262 14.94 -9.08 14.84
CA PRO A 262 16.25 -8.97 14.21
C PRO A 262 17.21 -8.15 15.09
N GLN A 263 18.48 -8.45 14.98
CA GLN A 263 19.56 -7.72 15.65
C GLN A 263 19.91 -6.46 14.81
N ILE A 264 20.04 -5.32 15.46
CA ILE A 264 20.36 -4.07 14.77
C ILE A 264 21.81 -3.68 15.04
N ASN A 265 22.50 -3.23 14.00
CA ASN A 265 23.83 -2.67 14.16
C ASN A 265 23.73 -1.27 14.78
N ASP A 266 24.00 -1.19 16.09
CA ASP A 266 23.97 0.05 16.87
C ASP A 266 24.90 1.14 16.30
N GLU A 267 26.04 0.79 15.69
CA GLU A 267 26.96 1.75 15.12
C GLU A 267 26.34 2.45 13.90
N HIS A 268 25.68 1.70 13.02
CA HIS A 268 24.95 2.27 11.89
C HIS A 268 23.83 3.21 12.35
N ILE A 269 23.11 2.84 13.40
CA ILE A 269 22.06 3.70 13.98
C ILE A 269 22.65 4.99 14.53
N LYS A 270 23.73 4.91 15.31
CA LYS A 270 24.42 6.09 15.89
C LYS A 270 24.96 7.00 14.79
N GLU A 271 25.55 6.43 13.73
CA GLU A 271 26.02 7.19 12.57
C GLU A 271 24.87 7.97 11.90
N LEU A 272 23.75 7.29 11.64
CA LEU A 272 22.56 7.94 11.05
C LEU A 272 22.00 9.04 11.95
N GLN A 273 21.86 8.80 13.25
CA GLN A 273 21.42 9.79 14.22
C GLN A 273 22.35 11.02 14.25
N ALA A 274 23.66 10.80 14.17
CA ALA A 274 24.64 11.88 14.12
C ALA A 274 24.51 12.71 12.83
N ILE A 275 24.30 12.06 11.65
CA ILE A 275 24.07 12.76 10.38
C ILE A 275 22.79 13.60 10.47
N VAL A 276 21.69 13.03 10.95
CA VAL A 276 20.40 13.75 11.06
C VAL A 276 20.54 14.92 12.03
N SER A 277 21.09 14.71 13.22
CA SER A 277 21.27 15.76 14.23
C SER A 277 22.11 16.93 13.70
N LYS A 278 23.23 16.63 13.02
CA LYS A 278 24.13 17.66 12.45
C LYS A 278 23.50 18.42 11.28
N SER A 279 22.60 17.76 10.53
CA SER A 279 22.07 18.29 9.28
C SER A 279 20.57 18.60 9.32
N ALA A 280 19.93 18.57 10.52
CA ALA A 280 18.50 18.81 10.67
C ALA A 280 18.07 20.14 10.02
N GLY A 281 18.70 21.24 10.39
CA GLY A 281 18.39 22.55 9.82
C GLY A 281 18.50 22.63 8.29
N PRO A 282 19.62 22.20 7.68
CA PRO A 282 19.74 22.10 6.23
C PRO A 282 18.70 21.20 5.55
N ILE A 283 18.38 20.04 6.12
CA ILE A 283 17.34 19.13 5.59
C ILE A 283 15.98 19.81 5.65
N ASP A 284 15.62 20.41 6.79
CA ASP A 284 14.32 21.05 6.96
C ASP A 284 14.19 22.31 6.09
N ALA A 285 15.28 23.03 5.84
CA ALA A 285 15.30 24.15 4.90
C ALA A 285 15.02 23.67 3.46
N LEU A 286 15.65 22.58 3.02
CA LEU A 286 15.43 21.98 1.69
C LEU A 286 13.96 21.53 1.51
N LEU A 287 13.35 20.99 2.57
CA LEU A 287 12.01 20.36 2.51
C LEU A 287 10.91 21.25 3.11
N SER A 288 11.21 22.51 3.40
CA SER A 288 10.25 23.47 3.94
C SER A 288 9.03 23.63 3.02
N ASN A 289 7.87 23.17 3.47
CA ASN A 289 6.61 23.26 2.70
C ASN A 289 6.26 24.72 2.35
N GLN A 290 6.52 25.66 3.25
CA GLN A 290 6.29 27.10 2.99
C GLN A 290 7.20 27.58 1.86
N THR A 291 8.51 27.35 1.95
CA THR A 291 9.48 27.75 0.92
C THR A 291 9.18 27.12 -0.43
N LEU A 292 8.89 25.81 -0.44
CA LEU A 292 8.53 25.09 -1.68
C LEU A 292 7.25 25.62 -2.31
N THR A 293 6.29 26.03 -1.50
CA THR A 293 5.03 26.63 -1.99
C THR A 293 5.29 28.01 -2.61
N ASP A 294 6.03 28.87 -1.93
CA ASP A 294 6.35 30.23 -2.38
C ASP A 294 7.15 30.22 -3.68
N LEU A 295 8.07 29.27 -3.84
CA LEU A 295 8.88 29.07 -5.04
C LEU A 295 8.16 28.30 -6.15
N LYS A 296 6.93 27.82 -5.92
CA LYS A 296 6.17 26.92 -6.82
C LYS A 296 6.89 25.58 -7.10
N LEU A 297 7.55 25.05 -6.10
CA LEU A 297 8.26 23.75 -6.08
C LEU A 297 7.58 22.71 -5.20
N LYS A 298 6.31 22.90 -4.81
CA LYS A 298 5.56 22.04 -3.89
C LYS A 298 5.63 20.53 -4.24
N LYS A 299 5.88 20.21 -5.52
CA LYS A 299 6.03 18.81 -5.98
C LYS A 299 7.47 18.27 -5.91
N LEU A 300 8.41 18.97 -5.29
CA LEU A 300 9.79 18.50 -5.18
C LEU A 300 9.92 17.20 -4.37
N PRO A 301 9.23 17.02 -3.22
CA PRO A 301 9.20 15.73 -2.52
C PRO A 301 8.72 14.57 -3.40
N ASP A 302 7.68 14.78 -4.22
CA ASP A 302 7.19 13.76 -5.16
C ASP A 302 8.22 13.43 -6.25
N LEU A 303 9.03 14.41 -6.67
CA LEU A 303 10.13 14.18 -7.62
C LEU A 303 11.25 13.36 -6.98
N PHE A 304 11.62 13.61 -5.72
CA PHE A 304 12.58 12.79 -4.97
C PHE A 304 12.09 11.34 -4.84
N TYR A 305 10.85 11.16 -4.44
CA TYR A 305 10.21 9.84 -4.37
C TYR A 305 10.20 9.13 -5.74
N ALA A 306 9.77 9.82 -6.79
CA ALA A 306 9.74 9.26 -8.14
C ALA A 306 11.15 8.92 -8.67
N TYR A 307 12.15 9.72 -8.31
CA TYR A 307 13.55 9.43 -8.62
C TYR A 307 14.03 8.17 -7.91
N LEU A 308 13.84 8.08 -6.59
CA LEU A 308 14.24 6.90 -5.82
C LEU A 308 13.60 5.63 -6.39
N ASN A 309 12.30 5.68 -6.73
CA ASN A 309 11.63 4.56 -7.40
C ASN A 309 12.22 4.24 -8.79
N SER A 310 12.73 5.23 -9.53
CA SER A 310 13.35 4.97 -10.83
C SER A 310 14.69 4.25 -10.73
N LYS A 311 15.41 4.40 -9.61
CA LYS A 311 16.71 3.76 -9.38
C LYS A 311 16.65 2.26 -9.13
N VAL A 312 15.47 1.73 -8.89
CA VAL A 312 15.24 0.29 -8.72
C VAL A 312 15.77 -0.54 -9.91
N ASP A 313 15.68 0.01 -11.13
CA ASP A 313 16.14 -0.69 -12.34
C ASP A 313 17.65 -0.54 -12.59
N THR A 314 18.29 0.51 -12.08
CA THR A 314 19.68 0.88 -12.37
C THR A 314 20.64 0.73 -11.18
N GLY A 315 20.11 0.42 -10.01
CA GLY A 315 20.86 0.33 -8.75
C GLY A 315 20.64 1.52 -7.83
N LEU A 316 20.77 1.28 -6.54
CA LEU A 316 20.53 2.24 -5.45
C LEU A 316 21.83 2.84 -4.89
N THR A 317 22.92 2.73 -5.64
CA THR A 317 24.21 3.35 -5.28
C THR A 317 24.26 4.82 -5.68
N GLU A 318 24.99 5.62 -4.94
CA GLU A 318 25.22 7.04 -5.21
C GLU A 318 23.94 7.86 -5.42
N LEU A 319 22.93 7.64 -4.56
CA LEU A 319 21.66 8.35 -4.64
C LEU A 319 21.87 9.86 -4.63
N GLY A 320 21.12 10.54 -5.49
CA GLY A 320 21.15 11.99 -5.67
C GLY A 320 22.11 12.48 -6.76
N SER A 321 23.14 11.71 -7.14
CA SER A 321 24.15 12.14 -8.11
C SER A 321 23.58 12.45 -9.50
N ASP A 322 22.58 11.69 -9.95
CA ASP A 322 21.90 11.82 -11.24
C ASP A 322 20.43 12.28 -11.13
N PHE A 323 20.02 12.86 -9.99
CA PHE A 323 18.66 13.38 -9.82
C PHE A 323 18.32 14.48 -10.84
N LEU A 324 19.21 15.41 -11.09
CA LEU A 324 18.97 16.47 -12.05
C LEU A 324 18.83 15.95 -13.49
N PRO A 325 19.69 15.05 -13.99
CA PRO A 325 19.44 14.32 -15.24
C PRO A 325 18.07 13.64 -15.30
N PHE A 326 17.64 12.97 -14.20
CA PHE A 326 16.30 12.39 -14.13
C PHE A 326 15.19 13.44 -14.29
N VAL A 327 15.27 14.57 -13.58
CA VAL A 327 14.29 15.67 -13.71
C VAL A 327 14.27 16.24 -15.12
N ASN A 328 15.44 16.41 -15.74
CA ASN A 328 15.56 16.92 -17.11
C ASN A 328 14.87 16.02 -18.15
N ASN A 329 14.83 14.71 -17.90
CA ASN A 329 14.14 13.74 -18.76
C ASN A 329 12.62 13.67 -18.51
N LYS A 330 12.07 14.34 -17.49
CA LYS A 330 10.63 14.34 -17.19
C LYS A 330 9.86 15.28 -18.09
N LYS A 331 9.06 14.73 -19.01
CA LYS A 331 8.18 15.51 -19.92
C LYS A 331 7.11 16.31 -19.17
N ALA A 332 6.69 15.88 -18.01
CA ALA A 332 5.69 16.55 -17.18
C ALA A 332 6.22 17.80 -16.45
N VAL A 333 7.53 18.04 -16.45
CA VAL A 333 8.17 19.20 -15.82
C VAL A 333 8.57 20.18 -16.92
N SER A 334 8.07 21.42 -16.82
CA SER A 334 8.43 22.48 -17.78
C SER A 334 9.91 22.86 -17.66
N GLU A 335 10.50 23.42 -18.73
CA GLU A 335 11.90 23.85 -18.72
C GLU A 335 12.21 24.91 -17.64
N VAL A 336 11.24 25.78 -17.34
CA VAL A 336 11.33 26.73 -16.21
C VAL A 336 11.34 25.98 -14.89
N GLY A 337 10.49 24.94 -14.75
CA GLY A 337 10.46 24.09 -13.55
C GLY A 337 11.76 23.34 -13.33
N LYS A 338 12.35 22.77 -14.38
CA LYS A 338 13.64 22.06 -14.35
C LYS A 338 14.77 22.95 -13.83
N ARG A 339 14.88 24.18 -14.39
CA ARG A 339 15.86 25.17 -13.92
C ARG A 339 15.65 25.52 -12.45
N LYS A 340 14.41 25.82 -12.05
CA LYS A 340 14.10 26.13 -10.63
C LYS A 340 14.50 24.98 -9.69
N VAL A 341 14.22 23.72 -10.06
CA VAL A 341 14.64 22.56 -9.25
C VAL A 341 16.16 22.49 -9.14
N ALA A 342 16.90 22.69 -10.25
CA ALA A 342 18.35 22.64 -10.25
C ALA A 342 18.94 23.75 -9.37
N ASP A 343 18.50 24.99 -9.54
CA ASP A 343 18.95 26.14 -8.77
C ASP A 343 18.66 25.95 -7.27
N TYR A 344 17.48 25.48 -6.94
CA TYR A 344 17.07 25.26 -5.56
C TYR A 344 17.87 24.14 -4.88
N CYS A 345 18.08 23.00 -5.55
CA CYS A 345 18.93 21.93 -5.02
C CYS A 345 20.38 22.38 -4.84
N GLN A 346 20.91 23.21 -5.75
CA GLN A 346 22.25 23.76 -5.64
C GLN A 346 22.37 24.74 -4.46
N GLN A 347 21.38 25.62 -4.28
CA GLN A 347 21.34 26.57 -3.15
C GLN A 347 21.22 25.85 -1.80
N ASN A 348 20.56 24.70 -1.75
CA ASN A 348 20.36 23.88 -0.57
C ASN A 348 21.23 22.61 -0.57
N LYS A 349 22.42 22.67 -1.20
CA LYS A 349 23.26 21.48 -1.42
C LYS A 349 23.59 20.71 -0.14
N ALA A 350 23.83 21.38 0.96
CA ALA A 350 24.15 20.73 2.25
C ALA A 350 22.97 19.85 2.73
N GLY A 351 21.73 20.37 2.65
CA GLY A 351 20.53 19.62 2.97
C GLY A 351 20.24 18.49 1.98
N TYR A 352 20.47 18.75 0.70
CA TYR A 352 20.31 17.77 -0.36
C TYR A 352 21.25 16.56 -0.19
N ASP A 353 22.55 16.81 0.01
CA ASP A 353 23.54 15.74 0.20
C ASP A 353 23.29 14.96 1.50
N ALA A 354 22.88 15.66 2.57
CA ALA A 354 22.56 15.03 3.84
C ALA A 354 21.31 14.16 3.74
N MET A 355 20.25 14.65 3.08
CA MET A 355 19.02 13.90 2.86
C MET A 355 19.30 12.57 2.14
N TRP A 356 20.05 12.56 1.05
CA TRP A 356 20.37 11.33 0.32
C TRP A 356 21.25 10.37 1.11
N ARG A 357 22.18 10.88 1.92
CA ARG A 357 22.95 10.02 2.84
C ARG A 357 22.06 9.35 3.88
N VAL A 358 21.09 10.09 4.44
CA VAL A 358 20.13 9.53 5.40
C VAL A 358 19.23 8.49 4.73
N VAL A 359 18.69 8.77 3.53
CA VAL A 359 17.90 7.81 2.75
C VAL A 359 18.69 6.52 2.51
N SER A 360 19.92 6.63 2.02
CA SER A 360 20.79 5.45 1.77
C SER A 360 21.08 4.66 3.04
N GLY A 361 21.32 5.34 4.15
CA GLY A 361 21.61 4.70 5.42
C GLY A 361 20.37 3.99 6.01
N ILE A 362 19.19 4.62 5.95
CA ILE A 362 17.93 3.98 6.38
C ILE A 362 17.65 2.73 5.53
N MET A 363 17.85 2.82 4.21
CA MET A 363 17.69 1.66 3.32
C MET A 363 18.62 0.51 3.71
N ARG A 364 19.91 0.79 3.98
CA ARG A 364 20.86 -0.24 4.38
C ARG A 364 20.42 -0.95 5.66
N VAL A 365 20.04 -0.19 6.71
CA VAL A 365 19.54 -0.78 7.96
C VAL A 365 18.28 -1.60 7.72
N LYS A 366 17.37 -1.10 6.91
CA LYS A 366 16.15 -1.81 6.54
C LYS A 366 16.44 -3.12 5.80
N ASP A 367 17.36 -3.11 4.84
CA ASP A 367 17.73 -4.30 4.07
C ASP A 367 18.42 -5.35 4.95
N ASP A 368 19.27 -4.92 5.91
CA ASP A 368 19.87 -5.83 6.91
C ASP A 368 18.79 -6.49 7.79
N ILE A 369 17.79 -5.74 8.22
CA ILE A 369 16.64 -6.26 8.98
C ILE A 369 15.88 -7.30 8.15
N ILE A 370 15.53 -6.97 6.90
CA ILE A 370 14.80 -7.87 6.01
C ILE A 370 15.58 -9.16 5.79
N ASN A 371 16.88 -9.07 5.52
CA ASN A 371 17.73 -10.26 5.31
C ASN A 371 17.72 -11.17 6.55
N GLN A 372 17.75 -10.63 7.76
CA GLN A 372 17.68 -11.44 8.98
C GLN A 372 16.30 -12.09 9.16
N LEU A 373 15.21 -11.36 8.88
CA LEU A 373 13.85 -11.90 8.95
C LEU A 373 13.64 -13.02 7.91
N GLU A 374 14.22 -12.90 6.72
CA GLU A 374 14.16 -13.93 5.66
C GLU A 374 14.98 -15.17 5.97
N GLN A 375 16.06 -15.05 6.75
CA GLN A 375 16.89 -16.18 7.18
C GLN A 375 16.25 -16.99 8.30
N GLN A 376 15.28 -16.46 9.01
CA GLN A 376 14.56 -17.21 10.02
C GLN A 376 13.78 -18.36 9.38
N GLU A 377 13.87 -19.56 9.96
CA GLU A 377 13.12 -20.71 9.50
C GLU A 377 11.64 -20.54 9.82
N ALA A 378 10.93 -19.81 8.98
CA ALA A 378 9.53 -19.52 9.16
C ALA A 378 8.64 -20.65 8.61
N ASP A 379 7.50 -20.87 9.26
CA ASP A 379 6.44 -21.73 8.74
C ASP A 379 5.88 -21.25 7.39
N ILE A 380 6.09 -19.96 7.10
CA ILE A 380 5.65 -19.30 5.89
C ILE A 380 6.89 -18.75 5.17
N LYS A 381 7.13 -19.22 3.95
CA LYS A 381 8.12 -18.64 3.03
C LYS A 381 7.39 -17.90 1.94
N ALA A 382 7.98 -16.83 1.46
CA ALA A 382 7.44 -16.05 0.37
C ALA A 382 8.52 -15.82 -0.70
N SER A 383 8.13 -15.94 -1.98
CA SER A 383 9.04 -15.74 -3.11
C SER A 383 8.35 -15.00 -4.25
N ILE A 384 9.11 -14.25 -5.05
CA ILE A 384 8.57 -13.52 -6.20
C ILE A 384 8.69 -14.39 -7.45
N GLY A 385 7.56 -14.66 -8.09
CA GLY A 385 7.51 -15.38 -9.37
C GLY A 385 6.64 -16.62 -9.37
N PRO A 386 6.46 -17.24 -10.56
CA PRO A 386 5.50 -18.32 -10.77
C PRO A 386 5.97 -19.71 -10.38
N LYS A 387 7.20 -19.84 -9.96
CA LYS A 387 7.76 -21.13 -9.57
C LYS A 387 8.12 -21.02 -8.11
N GLY A 388 7.55 -21.92 -7.30
CA GLY A 388 7.88 -22.07 -5.91
C GLY A 388 9.41 -22.19 -5.68
N PRO A 389 9.85 -22.71 -4.54
CA PRO A 389 11.22 -22.62 -4.00
C PRO A 389 12.40 -22.91 -4.91
N ALA A 390 12.19 -23.49 -6.11
CA ALA A 390 13.24 -23.69 -7.12
C ALA A 390 13.83 -22.39 -7.70
N ALA A 391 13.25 -21.23 -7.38
CA ALA A 391 13.85 -19.91 -7.71
C ALA A 391 14.81 -19.40 -6.62
N SER A 392 15.06 -20.18 -5.59
CA SER A 392 15.88 -19.83 -4.42
C SER A 392 17.39 -19.78 -4.66
N ASP A 393 17.87 -20.00 -5.88
CA ASP A 393 19.28 -19.80 -6.20
C ASP A 393 19.69 -18.32 -6.38
N THR A 394 18.72 -17.40 -6.29
CA THR A 394 19.02 -15.97 -6.16
C THR A 394 18.81 -15.58 -4.70
N HIS A 395 19.87 -15.56 -3.93
CA HIS A 395 19.87 -14.99 -2.59
C HIS A 395 19.11 -13.65 -2.55
N GLY A 396 18.06 -13.57 -1.73
CA GLY A 396 17.38 -12.33 -1.40
C GLY A 396 16.15 -11.98 -2.24
N ALA A 397 15.47 -12.92 -2.87
CA ALA A 397 14.14 -12.68 -3.45
C ALA A 397 13.04 -13.06 -2.43
N GLY A 398 13.07 -12.50 -1.25
CA GLY A 398 12.00 -12.62 -0.27
C GLY A 398 10.66 -12.16 -0.84
N GLY A 399 9.59 -12.39 -0.09
CA GLY A 399 8.24 -12.00 -0.47
C GLY A 399 8.04 -10.49 -0.66
N GLU A 400 6.82 -10.02 -0.51
CA GLU A 400 6.54 -8.58 -0.53
C GLU A 400 7.24 -7.83 0.62
N GLY A 401 7.74 -8.55 1.64
CA GLY A 401 8.42 -8.03 2.82
C GLY A 401 7.51 -8.03 4.05
N TYR A 402 7.73 -7.05 4.91
CA TYR A 402 7.08 -6.98 6.23
C TYR A 402 6.43 -5.61 6.42
N VAL A 403 5.50 -5.55 7.35
CA VAL A 403 4.92 -4.30 7.88
C VAL A 403 5.21 -4.25 9.37
N MET A 404 5.73 -3.14 9.82
CA MET A 404 5.92 -2.86 11.23
C MET A 404 4.87 -1.86 11.68
N ALA A 405 4.08 -2.24 12.69
CA ALA A 405 3.15 -1.34 13.33
C ALA A 405 3.92 -0.28 14.15
N HIS A 406 3.55 0.99 13.99
CA HIS A 406 4.18 2.09 14.70
C HIS A 406 3.14 3.16 15.07
N PRO A 407 3.19 3.75 16.28
CA PRO A 407 2.23 4.78 16.71
C PRO A 407 2.13 5.99 15.77
N GLY A 408 3.22 6.34 15.07
CA GLY A 408 3.26 7.41 14.08
C GLY A 408 2.85 7.02 12.66
N GLY A 409 2.28 5.81 12.47
CA GLY A 409 1.91 5.22 11.19
C GLY A 409 2.80 4.04 10.82
N ASP A 410 2.17 2.97 10.31
CA ASP A 410 2.85 1.73 9.94
C ASP A 410 3.94 1.95 8.89
N ILE A 411 5.01 1.17 8.99
CA ILE A 411 6.20 1.29 8.13
C ILE A 411 6.37 0.01 7.31
N LYS A 412 6.62 0.18 6.01
CA LYS A 412 6.99 -0.92 5.11
C LYS A 412 8.47 -1.26 5.22
N LEU A 413 8.73 -2.50 5.54
CA LEU A 413 10.02 -3.14 5.43
C LEU A 413 10.02 -4.02 4.17
N VAL A 414 10.06 -3.40 3.01
CA VAL A 414 9.99 -4.06 1.69
C VAL A 414 11.31 -3.85 0.98
N PRO A 415 11.95 -4.92 0.46
CA PRO A 415 13.19 -4.80 -0.31
C PRO A 415 12.89 -4.06 -1.62
N ARG A 416 13.16 -2.75 -1.63
CA ARG A 416 12.78 -1.86 -2.73
C ARG A 416 13.32 -2.34 -4.08
N HIS A 417 14.56 -2.84 -4.12
CA HIS A 417 15.19 -3.29 -5.37
C HIS A 417 14.49 -4.50 -5.97
N THR A 418 14.31 -5.57 -5.20
CA THR A 418 13.75 -6.84 -5.68
C THR A 418 12.26 -6.74 -5.98
N PHE A 419 11.47 -6.28 -5.01
CA PHE A 419 10.01 -6.23 -5.13
C PHE A 419 9.53 -5.20 -6.17
N SER A 420 10.06 -3.98 -6.15
CA SER A 420 9.64 -2.95 -7.11
C SER A 420 10.05 -3.29 -8.55
N LYS A 421 11.21 -3.97 -8.73
CA LYS A 421 11.65 -4.45 -10.04
C LYS A 421 10.70 -5.53 -10.58
N ALA A 422 10.33 -6.51 -9.74
CA ALA A 422 9.39 -7.56 -10.11
C ALA A 422 8.01 -6.99 -10.48
N ASN A 423 7.47 -6.06 -9.69
CA ASN A 423 6.21 -5.38 -10.00
C ASN A 423 6.22 -4.66 -11.36
N ARG A 424 7.34 -4.05 -11.75
CA ARG A 424 7.47 -3.37 -13.04
C ARG A 424 7.59 -4.35 -14.20
N SER A 425 8.23 -5.50 -14.01
CA SER A 425 8.36 -6.54 -15.05
C SER A 425 7.01 -7.17 -15.41
N VAL A 426 6.09 -7.25 -14.45
CA VAL A 426 4.73 -7.77 -14.66
C VAL A 426 3.81 -6.74 -15.31
N GLN A 427 4.12 -5.43 -15.21
CA GLN A 427 3.30 -4.36 -15.79
C GLN A 427 3.66 -4.03 -17.25
N ARG A 428 4.73 -4.58 -17.79
CA ARG A 428 5.13 -4.45 -19.20
C ARG A 428 4.63 -5.66 -20.00
#